data_bf7d00b30728712355d2bbe7277758b0
#
_entry.id   bf7d00b30728712355d2bbe7277758b0
#
_cell.length_a   1.000
_cell.length_b   1.000
_cell.length_c   1.000
_cell.angle_alpha   90.00
_cell.angle_beta   90.00
_cell.angle_gamma   90.00
#
_symmetry.space_group_name_H-M   'P 1'
#
loop_
_entity.id
_entity.type
_entity.pdbx_description
1 polymer ?
#
loop_
_entity_poly.entity_id
_entity_poly.type
_entity_poly.pdbx_seq_one_letter_code
_entity_poly.pdbx_strand_id
1 'polypeptide(L)'
;MMYFAPVVERPTLHLAAVSSHGGDELSDEHRDPFVRIRSLRVLIVEDEFFISLHTKEMLQALGHTVVGVAVSANQAVQLAEREKPDVVLMDIRLNGNRDVIEAAEEIYNHLGIQSIFVSANSDPRTRERAAALQPLGFLQKPLSAERLEAGLRGIG
;
A
#
# COMPACT_ATOMS: atom_id res chain seq x y z
N MET A 1 34.71 -8.25 -33.46
CA MET A 1 33.36 -8.26 -34.06
C MET A 1 32.44 -7.40 -33.25
N MET A 2 32.13 -6.21 -33.76
CA MET A 2 31.16 -5.32 -33.11
C MET A 2 29.77 -5.66 -33.62
N TYR A 3 28.86 -6.05 -32.72
CA TYR A 3 27.45 -6.20 -33.05
C TYR A 3 26.79 -4.84 -32.90
N PHE A 4 26.37 -4.26 -34.03
CA PHE A 4 25.44 -3.13 -34.02
C PHE A 4 24.03 -3.63 -33.76
N ALA A 5 23.43 -3.22 -32.63
CA ALA A 5 22.03 -3.41 -32.42
C ALA A 5 21.22 -2.46 -33.31
N PRO A 6 20.16 -2.94 -33.98
CA PRO A 6 19.31 -2.07 -34.78
C PRO A 6 18.64 -1.01 -33.94
N VAL A 7 18.72 0.25 -34.37
CA VAL A 7 17.96 1.36 -33.84
C VAL A 7 16.51 1.11 -34.19
N VAL A 8 15.69 0.84 -33.17
CA VAL A 8 14.25 0.75 -33.34
C VAL A 8 13.73 2.17 -33.45
N GLU A 9 13.37 2.58 -34.66
CA GLU A 9 12.68 3.83 -34.92
C GLU A 9 11.30 3.79 -34.22
N ARG A 10 11.04 4.81 -33.39
CA ARG A 10 9.73 5.01 -32.77
C ARG A 10 8.74 5.45 -33.83
N PRO A 11 7.57 4.80 -33.96
CA PRO A 11 6.54 5.31 -34.84
C PRO A 11 6.03 6.66 -34.31
N THR A 12 6.12 7.68 -35.14
CA THR A 12 5.50 8.98 -34.94
C THR A 12 3.99 8.80 -35.03
N LEU A 13 3.31 8.91 -33.89
CA LEU A 13 1.86 8.94 -33.85
C LEU A 13 1.36 10.23 -34.51
N HIS A 14 0.75 10.07 -35.65
CA HIS A 14 0.04 11.13 -36.35
C HIS A 14 -1.27 11.42 -35.59
N LEU A 15 -1.38 12.62 -35.06
CA LEU A 15 -2.58 13.09 -34.38
C LEU A 15 -3.64 13.41 -35.45
N ALA A 16 -4.60 12.51 -35.63
CA ALA A 16 -5.79 12.82 -36.40
C ALA A 16 -6.81 13.47 -35.49
N ALA A 17 -7.12 14.72 -35.77
CA ALA A 17 -8.19 15.46 -35.13
C ALA A 17 -9.54 14.86 -35.52
N VAL A 18 -10.35 14.46 -34.54
CA VAL A 18 -11.77 14.14 -34.75
C VAL A 18 -12.62 15.09 -33.95
N SER A 19 -13.47 15.73 -34.71
CA SER A 19 -14.46 16.73 -34.32
C SER A 19 -15.56 16.15 -33.44
N SER A 20 -15.96 16.96 -32.48
CA SER A 20 -17.13 17.01 -31.59
C SER A 20 -18.35 16.16 -31.95
N HIS A 21 -18.90 15.42 -30.96
CA HIS A 21 -20.32 15.45 -30.59
C HIS A 21 -20.48 15.00 -29.13
N GLY A 22 -21.33 15.69 -28.40
CA GLY A 22 -21.50 15.60 -26.98
C GLY A 22 -22.14 14.30 -26.48
N GLY A 23 -21.86 14.00 -25.26
CA GLY A 23 -22.43 12.93 -24.46
C GLY A 23 -21.63 12.85 -23.17
N ASP A 24 -22.21 13.32 -22.08
CA ASP A 24 -21.71 13.15 -20.72
C ASP A 24 -21.62 11.65 -20.37
N GLU A 25 -20.47 11.08 -20.64
CA GLU A 25 -20.01 9.87 -19.96
C GLU A 25 -18.68 10.23 -19.35
N LEU A 26 -18.65 10.33 -18.02
CA LEU A 26 -17.41 10.35 -17.23
C LEU A 26 -16.72 9.02 -17.47
N SER A 27 -16.03 8.94 -18.58
CA SER A 27 -15.29 7.78 -19.02
C SER A 27 -14.07 7.59 -18.11
N ASP A 28 -13.98 6.41 -17.61
CA ASP A 28 -12.89 5.69 -16.97
C ASP A 28 -11.57 5.67 -17.80
N GLU A 29 -11.28 6.73 -18.56
CA GLU A 29 -10.31 6.74 -19.67
C GLU A 29 -9.01 7.49 -19.38
N HIS A 30 -8.52 7.50 -18.13
CA HIS A 30 -7.14 7.97 -17.89
C HIS A 30 -6.36 7.07 -16.94
N ARG A 31 -6.56 5.77 -17.03
CA ARG A 31 -5.54 4.84 -16.51
C ARG A 31 -4.50 4.67 -17.60
N ASP A 32 -3.36 5.34 -17.43
CA ASP A 32 -2.17 5.07 -18.23
C ASP A 32 -1.90 3.56 -18.21
N PRO A 33 -2.07 2.83 -19.33
CA PRO A 33 -1.88 1.38 -19.38
C PRO A 33 -0.42 0.97 -19.11
N PHE A 34 0.50 1.94 -18.97
CA PHE A 34 1.91 1.70 -18.71
C PHE A 34 2.34 2.03 -17.28
N VAL A 35 1.46 2.54 -16.41
CA VAL A 35 1.75 2.60 -14.98
C VAL A 35 1.67 1.17 -14.45
N ARG A 36 2.76 0.45 -14.54
CA ARG A 36 2.94 -0.80 -13.80
C ARG A 36 2.93 -0.44 -12.32
N ILE A 37 1.81 -0.68 -11.66
CA ILE A 37 1.76 -0.67 -10.21
C ILE A 37 2.74 -1.75 -9.77
N ARG A 38 3.85 -1.35 -9.14
CA ARG A 38 4.81 -2.29 -8.60
C ARG A 38 4.08 -3.20 -7.60
N SER A 39 4.22 -4.51 -7.76
CA SER A 39 3.73 -5.45 -6.76
C SER A 39 4.52 -5.26 -5.47
N LEU A 40 3.84 -4.85 -4.41
CA LEU A 40 4.42 -4.65 -3.09
C LEU A 40 4.30 -5.92 -2.26
N ARG A 41 5.27 -6.14 -1.39
CA ARG A 41 5.23 -7.13 -0.32
C ARG A 41 4.65 -6.45 0.92
N VAL A 42 3.47 -6.85 1.34
CA VAL A 42 2.71 -6.20 2.41
C VAL A 42 2.59 -7.12 3.62
N LEU A 43 2.96 -6.62 4.79
CA LEU A 43 2.66 -7.24 6.07
C LEU A 43 1.37 -6.62 6.62
N ILE A 44 0.39 -7.45 6.97
CA ILE A 44 -0.84 -7.01 7.64
C ILE A 44 -0.68 -7.23 9.14
N VAL A 45 -1.05 -6.22 9.94
CA VAL A 45 -1.11 -6.30 11.40
C VAL A 45 -2.53 -5.98 11.83
N GLU A 46 -3.29 -7.02 12.16
CA GLU A 46 -4.73 -7.00 12.45
C GLU A 46 -5.09 -8.24 13.29
N ASP A 47 -5.74 -8.06 14.41
CA ASP A 47 -6.12 -9.16 15.31
C ASP A 47 -7.50 -9.78 14.99
N GLU A 48 -8.32 -9.09 14.19
CA GLU A 48 -9.61 -9.62 13.74
C GLU A 48 -9.44 -10.45 12.46
N PHE A 49 -9.71 -11.75 12.57
CA PHE A 49 -9.50 -12.71 11.50
C PHE A 49 -10.21 -12.33 10.19
N PHE A 50 -11.49 -11.99 10.25
CA PHE A 50 -12.25 -11.67 9.04
C PHE A 50 -11.82 -10.37 8.38
N ILE A 51 -11.40 -9.38 9.18
CA ILE A 51 -10.86 -8.12 8.64
C ILE A 51 -9.52 -8.38 7.95
N SER A 52 -8.63 -9.14 8.58
CA SER A 52 -7.34 -9.47 7.97
C SER A 52 -7.48 -10.29 6.69
N LEU A 53 -8.41 -11.25 6.67
CA LEU A 53 -8.71 -12.07 5.49
C LEU A 53 -9.22 -11.21 4.34
N HIS A 54 -10.20 -10.35 4.60
CA HIS A 54 -10.76 -9.45 3.59
C HIS A 54 -9.71 -8.47 3.06
N THR A 55 -8.89 -7.90 3.94
CA THR A 55 -7.78 -7.02 3.55
C THR A 55 -6.77 -7.75 2.66
N LYS A 56 -6.43 -8.99 3.02
CA LYS A 56 -5.55 -9.84 2.21
C LYS A 56 -6.12 -10.08 0.80
N GLU A 57 -7.39 -10.42 0.71
CA GLU A 57 -8.05 -10.65 -0.59
C GLU A 57 -8.05 -9.38 -1.47
N MET A 58 -8.33 -8.22 -0.89
CA MET A 58 -8.27 -6.94 -1.60
C MET A 58 -6.85 -6.63 -2.10
N LEU A 59 -5.83 -6.81 -1.27
CA LEU A 59 -4.44 -6.58 -1.67
C LEU A 59 -3.99 -7.51 -2.80
N GLN A 60 -4.37 -8.78 -2.73
CA GLN A 60 -4.07 -9.76 -3.78
C GLN A 60 -4.78 -9.41 -5.09
N ALA A 61 -6.04 -8.98 -5.03
CA ALA A 61 -6.78 -8.50 -6.20
C ALA A 61 -6.16 -7.26 -6.84
N LEU A 62 -5.51 -6.40 -6.05
CA LEU A 62 -4.75 -5.24 -6.52
C LEU A 62 -3.34 -5.60 -7.05
N GLY A 63 -2.94 -6.86 -7.01
CA GLY A 63 -1.67 -7.34 -7.53
C GLY A 63 -0.51 -7.30 -6.52
N HIS A 64 -0.79 -7.10 -5.23
CA HIS A 64 0.22 -7.12 -4.17
C HIS A 64 0.36 -8.51 -3.55
N THR A 65 1.49 -8.75 -2.90
CA THR A 65 1.77 -10.00 -2.17
C THR A 65 1.66 -9.76 -0.67
N VAL A 66 0.80 -10.49 0.01
CA VAL A 66 0.75 -10.49 1.48
C VAL A 66 1.74 -11.49 2.02
N VAL A 67 2.77 -11.00 2.69
CA VAL A 67 3.88 -11.83 3.20
C VAL A 67 3.62 -12.41 4.58
N GLY A 68 2.61 -11.90 5.27
CA GLY A 68 2.20 -12.42 6.57
C GLY A 68 1.06 -11.61 7.15
N VAL A 69 0.44 -12.16 8.19
CA VAL A 69 -0.57 -11.51 9.02
C VAL A 69 -0.13 -11.66 10.47
N ALA A 70 0.13 -10.54 11.12
CA ALA A 70 0.43 -10.48 12.54
C ALA A 70 -0.83 -10.14 13.32
N VAL A 71 -1.05 -10.80 14.44
CA VAL A 71 -2.19 -10.55 15.33
C VAL A 71 -1.81 -9.79 16.60
N SER A 72 -0.53 -9.46 16.73
CA SER A 72 0.00 -8.69 17.86
C SER A 72 1.18 -7.82 17.44
N ALA A 73 1.49 -6.80 18.25
CA ALA A 73 2.64 -5.94 18.05
C ALA A 73 3.98 -6.72 18.02
N ASN A 74 4.16 -7.67 18.93
CA ASN A 74 5.38 -8.50 18.95
C ASN A 74 5.51 -9.36 17.70
N GLN A 75 4.42 -9.97 17.26
CA GLN A 75 4.42 -10.77 16.05
C GLN A 75 4.69 -9.91 14.80
N ALA A 76 4.21 -8.66 14.80
CA ALA A 76 4.49 -7.73 13.71
C ALA A 76 5.99 -7.48 13.54
N VAL A 77 6.72 -7.23 14.64
CA VAL A 77 8.17 -7.04 14.61
C VAL A 77 8.88 -8.30 14.10
N GLN A 78 8.53 -9.48 14.62
CA GLN A 78 9.13 -10.76 14.23
C GLN A 78 8.90 -11.06 12.73
N LEU A 79 7.69 -10.84 12.24
CA LEU A 79 7.36 -11.04 10.83
C LEU A 79 8.04 -10.01 9.93
N ALA A 80 8.13 -8.75 10.35
CA ALA A 80 8.85 -7.73 9.60
C ALA A 80 10.33 -8.05 9.46
N GLU A 81 10.97 -8.54 10.53
CA GLU A 81 12.37 -8.98 10.52
C GLU A 81 12.60 -10.16 9.57
N ARG A 82 11.70 -11.13 9.59
CA ARG A 82 11.82 -12.35 8.79
C ARG A 82 11.49 -12.13 7.32
N GLU A 83 10.39 -11.45 7.04
CA GLU A 83 9.82 -11.34 5.69
C GLU A 83 10.32 -10.11 4.93
N LYS A 84 10.84 -9.10 5.61
CA LYS A 84 11.30 -7.84 5.00
C LYS A 84 10.27 -7.26 4.03
N PRO A 85 9.06 -6.90 4.49
CA PRO A 85 8.03 -6.32 3.63
C PRO A 85 8.45 -4.95 3.10
N ASP A 86 7.82 -4.50 2.02
CA ASP A 86 7.97 -3.14 1.51
C ASP A 86 7.22 -2.13 2.39
N VAL A 87 6.10 -2.56 2.96
CA VAL A 87 5.21 -1.73 3.80
C VAL A 87 4.45 -2.59 4.80
N VAL A 88 4.11 -2.01 5.93
CA VAL A 88 3.26 -2.61 6.96
C VAL A 88 1.93 -1.88 7.01
N LEU A 89 0.82 -2.60 6.86
CA LEU A 89 -0.52 -2.11 7.20
C LEU A 89 -0.77 -2.40 8.68
N MET A 90 -0.81 -1.35 9.49
CA MET A 90 -0.81 -1.44 10.95
C MET A 90 -2.12 -0.93 11.53
N ASP A 91 -2.97 -1.83 12.05
CA ASP A 91 -4.13 -1.40 12.84
C ASP A 91 -3.66 -0.73 14.14
N ILE A 92 -4.12 0.50 14.37
CA ILE A 92 -3.78 1.26 15.58
C ILE A 92 -4.39 0.62 16.84
N ARG A 93 -5.48 -0.11 16.72
CA ARG A 93 -6.22 -0.70 17.84
C ARG A 93 -6.06 -2.20 17.92
N LEU A 94 -4.84 -2.69 18.05
CA LEU A 94 -4.62 -4.08 18.41
C LEU A 94 -4.88 -4.31 19.90
N ASN A 95 -5.57 -5.41 20.20
CA ASN A 95 -5.65 -5.92 21.56
C ASN A 95 -4.30 -6.53 21.94
N GLY A 96 -3.74 -6.15 23.08
CA GLY A 96 -2.46 -6.69 23.55
C GLY A 96 -1.74 -5.79 24.54
N ASN A 97 -0.67 -6.33 25.12
CA ASN A 97 0.10 -5.65 26.17
C ASN A 97 1.15 -4.68 25.62
N ARG A 98 1.40 -4.70 24.32
CA ARG A 98 2.37 -3.83 23.67
C ARG A 98 1.68 -2.85 22.75
N ASP A 99 2.13 -1.60 22.82
CA ASP A 99 1.69 -0.52 21.95
C ASP A 99 2.13 -0.78 20.51
N VAL A 100 1.18 -0.74 19.61
CA VAL A 100 1.38 -0.94 18.17
C VAL A 100 2.25 0.16 17.55
N ILE A 101 2.17 1.38 18.09
CA ILE A 101 2.99 2.51 17.63
C ILE A 101 4.46 2.28 17.99
N GLU A 102 4.74 1.73 19.18
CA GLU A 102 6.10 1.32 19.56
C GLU A 102 6.64 0.22 18.64
N ALA A 103 5.80 -0.74 18.23
CA ALA A 103 6.21 -1.75 17.27
C ALA A 103 6.52 -1.16 15.89
N ALA A 104 5.72 -0.22 15.43
CA ALA A 104 5.96 0.50 14.16
C ALA A 104 7.27 1.30 14.21
N GLU A 105 7.54 1.95 15.33
CA GLU A 105 8.80 2.67 15.58
C GLU A 105 10.01 1.73 15.55
N GLU A 106 9.92 0.59 16.21
CA GLU A 106 10.99 -0.42 16.21
C GLU A 106 11.25 -0.96 14.80
N ILE A 107 10.21 -1.29 14.06
CA ILE A 107 10.31 -1.76 12.67
C ILE A 107 10.98 -0.69 11.79
N TYR A 108 10.59 0.57 11.95
CA TYR A 108 11.20 1.66 11.19
C TYR A 108 12.67 1.88 11.56
N ASN A 109 13.00 1.95 12.84
CA ASN A 109 14.36 2.24 13.31
C ASN A 109 15.35 1.12 12.97
N HIS A 110 14.92 -0.14 13.03
CA HIS A 110 15.80 -1.28 12.80
C HIS A 110 15.84 -1.74 11.34
N LEU A 111 14.74 -1.58 10.60
CA LEU A 111 14.59 -2.14 9.26
C LEU A 111 14.37 -1.08 8.17
N GLY A 112 14.10 0.17 8.55
CA GLY A 112 13.75 1.23 7.60
C GLY A 112 12.40 1.03 6.92
N ILE A 113 11.55 0.14 7.44
CA ILE A 113 10.25 -0.18 6.84
C ILE A 113 9.19 0.73 7.46
N GLN A 114 8.50 1.48 6.61
CA GLN A 114 7.43 2.39 7.02
C GLN A 114 6.09 1.70 7.10
N SER A 115 5.19 2.28 7.89
CA SER A 115 3.83 1.78 8.07
C SER A 115 2.80 2.71 7.45
N ILE A 116 1.67 2.13 7.04
CA ILE A 116 0.41 2.82 6.85
C ILE A 116 -0.46 2.43 8.04
N PHE A 117 -0.91 3.41 8.82
CA PHE A 117 -1.79 3.16 9.94
C PHE A 117 -3.24 3.06 9.48
N VAL A 118 -3.94 2.07 10.03
CA VAL A 118 -5.36 1.82 9.76
C VAL A 118 -6.14 2.02 11.04
N SER A 119 -7.21 2.78 11.00
CA SER A 119 -8.00 3.12 12.20
C SER A 119 -9.48 3.30 11.89
N ALA A 120 -10.35 2.79 12.76
CA ALA A 120 -11.77 3.09 12.72
C ALA A 120 -12.06 4.50 13.27
N ASN A 121 -11.48 4.83 14.41
CA ASN A 121 -11.57 6.11 15.07
C ASN A 121 -10.46 6.18 16.12
N SER A 122 -9.38 6.86 15.81
CA SER A 122 -8.29 7.07 16.74
C SER A 122 -8.47 8.39 17.48
N ASP A 123 -8.22 8.37 18.79
CA ASP A 123 -8.16 9.60 19.57
C ASP A 123 -7.01 10.50 19.07
N PRO A 124 -7.11 11.83 19.24
CA PRO A 124 -6.12 12.78 18.72
C PRO A 124 -4.69 12.50 19.19
N ARG A 125 -4.52 12.04 20.44
CA ARG A 125 -3.21 11.76 21.03
C ARG A 125 -2.52 10.56 20.38
N THR A 126 -3.28 9.50 20.15
CA THR A 126 -2.79 8.31 19.43
C THR A 126 -2.41 8.66 17.99
N ARG A 127 -3.21 9.49 17.36
CA ARG A 127 -2.95 9.95 16.00
C ARG A 127 -1.70 10.84 15.89
N GLU A 128 -1.48 11.71 16.85
CA GLU A 128 -0.29 12.56 16.94
C GLU A 128 0.97 11.73 17.13
N ARG A 129 0.94 10.73 18.03
CA ARG A 129 2.06 9.81 18.23
C ARG A 129 2.40 9.02 16.96
N ALA A 130 1.39 8.50 16.27
CA ALA A 130 1.59 7.79 15.01
C ALA A 130 2.13 8.70 13.91
N ALA A 131 1.67 9.94 13.82
CA ALA A 131 2.15 10.93 12.85
C ALA A 131 3.63 11.30 13.07
N ALA A 132 4.12 11.28 14.31
CA ALA A 132 5.51 11.56 14.63
C ALA A 132 6.50 10.53 14.04
N LEU A 133 6.03 9.34 13.66
CA LEU A 133 6.85 8.30 13.01
C LEU A 133 6.99 8.50 11.50
N GLN A 134 6.46 9.57 10.94
CA GLN A 134 6.46 9.84 9.50
C GLN A 134 5.93 8.63 8.69
N PRO A 135 4.69 8.16 8.96
CA PRO A 135 4.11 7.04 8.26
C PRO A 135 3.86 7.39 6.80
N LEU A 136 3.72 6.37 5.96
CA LEU A 136 3.33 6.55 4.55
C LEU A 136 1.90 7.05 4.40
N GLY A 137 1.07 6.86 5.41
CA GLY A 137 -0.30 7.38 5.42
C GLY A 137 -1.16 6.85 6.55
N PHE A 138 -2.40 7.32 6.55
CA PHE A 138 -3.47 6.87 7.43
C PHE A 138 -4.66 6.47 6.57
N LEU A 139 -5.19 5.28 6.80
CA LEU A 139 -6.40 4.80 6.18
C LEU A 139 -7.50 4.62 7.21
N GLN A 140 -8.70 5.03 6.86
CA GLN A 140 -9.86 4.88 7.72
C GLN A 140 -10.58 3.56 7.44
N LYS A 141 -10.98 2.85 8.49
CA LYS A 141 -11.87 1.69 8.40
C LYS A 141 -13.33 2.14 8.13
N PRO A 142 -14.12 1.38 7.40
CA PRO A 142 -13.76 0.14 6.72
C PRO A 142 -12.84 0.38 5.52
N LEU A 143 -11.89 -0.52 5.30
CA LEU A 143 -11.02 -0.46 4.13
C LEU A 143 -11.81 -0.83 2.86
N SER A 144 -11.51 -0.13 1.77
CA SER A 144 -11.96 -0.49 0.43
C SER A 144 -10.75 -0.66 -0.50
N ALA A 145 -10.96 -1.33 -1.63
CA ALA A 145 -9.91 -1.50 -2.61
C ALA A 145 -9.36 -0.16 -3.10
N GLU A 146 -10.22 0.84 -3.30
CA GLU A 146 -9.83 2.18 -3.75
C GLU A 146 -8.96 2.89 -2.71
N ARG A 147 -9.30 2.77 -1.41
CA ARG A 147 -8.51 3.37 -0.32
C ARG A 147 -7.14 2.70 -0.19
N LEU A 148 -7.10 1.37 -0.31
CA LEU A 148 -5.84 0.62 -0.31
C LEU A 148 -4.97 0.99 -1.50
N GLU A 149 -5.54 1.01 -2.70
CA GLU A 149 -4.82 1.41 -3.92
C GLU A 149 -4.25 2.82 -3.79
N ALA A 150 -5.05 3.78 -3.31
CA ALA A 150 -4.61 5.15 -3.11
C ALA A 150 -3.49 5.27 -2.07
N GLY A 151 -3.59 4.53 -0.95
CA GLY A 151 -2.59 4.53 0.12
C GLY A 151 -1.27 3.87 -0.28
N LEU A 152 -1.31 2.90 -1.18
CA LEU A 152 -0.14 2.15 -1.65
C LEU A 152 0.51 2.76 -2.91
N ARG A 153 -0.15 3.74 -3.54
CA ARG A 153 0.35 4.38 -4.75
C ARG A 153 1.62 5.17 -4.46
N GLY A 154 2.64 4.96 -5.29
CA GLY A 154 3.91 5.69 -5.18
C GLY A 154 4.89 5.12 -4.14
N ILE A 155 4.58 3.98 -3.52
CA ILE A 155 5.53 3.24 -2.69
C ILE A 155 6.45 2.41 -3.58
N GLY A 156 7.75 2.59 -3.42
CA GLY A 156 8.76 1.79 -4.13
C GLY A 156 9.86 2.58 -4.73
#